data_9738fae9e23306127a79584669794bef
#
_entry.id   9738fae9e23306127a79584669794bef
#
_cell.length_a   1.000
_cell.length_b   1.000
_cell.length_c   1.000
_cell.angle_alpha   90.00
_cell.angle_beta   90.00
_cell.angle_gamma   90.00
#
_symmetry.space_group_name_H-M   'P 1'
#
loop_
_entity.id
_entity.type
_entity.pdbx_description
1 polymer ?
#
loop_
_entity_poly.entity_id
_entity_poly.type
_entity_poly.pdbx_seq_one_letter_code
_entity_poly.pdbx_strand_id
1 'polypeptide(L)'
;KPFAVMAKDMEIVKKECEVSEEQGKILDGHQKPIMLLDKKKNAQILCPSVAPGNPKVGVMLPYAPVQLLIFTYDDGIEMPEFLVMTSGNTSGAPICRDDHEAETELSGFCDCMLSHYRKIRIRADDSVMDFYEDKPYMIRRSRGYAPLPFMVSTPYRGQVLAIGGELKNSFCIGVDNRFYPSPYVGDLEDLRTVKALQETVGRLETLLEVEPEIVCCDMHPKYNSVMVAEELGLPVVKVQHHYAHILSCMAENDCAEQVIGVSFDGTGYGTDGTIWGGEIL
;
A
#
# COMPACT_ATOMS: atom_id res chain seq x y z
N LYS A 1 -12.65 -12.12 -4.54
CA LYS A 1 -12.02 -11.01 -3.81
C LYS A 1 -13.10 -9.98 -3.53
N PRO A 2 -13.30 -9.49 -2.28
CA PRO A 2 -14.24 -8.42 -1.98
C PRO A 2 -13.81 -7.12 -2.70
N PHE A 3 -14.81 -6.31 -3.04
CA PHE A 3 -14.59 -4.98 -3.59
C PHE A 3 -14.53 -3.95 -2.46
N ALA A 4 -13.77 -2.88 -2.68
CA ALA A 4 -13.91 -1.65 -1.90
C ALA A 4 -15.00 -0.79 -2.51
N VAL A 5 -15.65 0.03 -1.68
CA VAL A 5 -16.67 0.97 -2.11
C VAL A 5 -16.31 2.39 -1.68
N MET A 6 -16.64 3.35 -2.52
CA MET A 6 -16.64 4.77 -2.17
C MET A 6 -18.05 5.17 -1.78
N ALA A 7 -18.20 5.62 -0.54
CA ALA A 7 -19.47 6.19 -0.06
C ALA A 7 -19.52 7.68 -0.39
N LYS A 8 -20.72 8.18 -0.66
CA LYS A 8 -20.96 9.60 -0.91
C LYS A 8 -20.45 10.49 0.22
N ASP A 9 -20.74 10.10 1.47
CA ASP A 9 -20.39 10.83 2.69
C ASP A 9 -20.40 9.93 3.93
N MET A 10 -20.00 10.48 5.08
CA MET A 10 -20.01 9.77 6.37
C MET A 10 -21.39 9.38 6.89
N GLU A 11 -22.45 10.09 6.51
CA GLU A 11 -23.80 9.73 6.94
C GLU A 11 -24.23 8.42 6.30
N ILE A 12 -23.92 8.25 5.02
CA ILE A 12 -24.15 7.02 4.27
C ILE A 12 -23.31 5.86 4.84
N VAL A 13 -22.05 6.08 5.15
CA VAL A 13 -21.21 5.06 5.79
C VAL A 13 -21.84 4.60 7.11
N LYS A 14 -22.26 5.53 7.96
CA LYS A 14 -22.88 5.22 9.26
C LYS A 14 -24.25 4.54 9.16
N LYS A 15 -24.95 4.64 8.05
CA LYS A 15 -26.18 3.84 7.82
C LYS A 15 -25.88 2.36 7.66
N GLU A 16 -24.80 2.02 6.97
CA GLU A 16 -24.48 0.66 6.51
C GLU A 16 -23.42 -0.07 7.37
N CYS A 17 -22.54 0.70 8.03
CA CYS A 17 -21.42 0.18 8.79
C CYS A 17 -21.42 0.67 10.24
N GLU A 18 -20.86 -0.17 11.11
CA GLU A 18 -20.46 0.26 12.45
C GLU A 18 -19.18 1.09 12.33
N VAL A 19 -19.21 2.31 12.89
CA VAL A 19 -18.08 3.24 12.82
C VAL A 19 -17.82 3.84 14.18
N SER A 20 -16.65 3.54 14.76
CA SER A 20 -16.22 4.19 16.00
C SER A 20 -15.81 5.65 15.73
N GLU A 21 -15.69 6.44 16.81
CA GLU A 21 -15.26 7.83 16.69
C GLU A 21 -13.85 7.95 16.07
N GLU A 22 -12.91 7.08 16.47
CA GLU A 22 -11.54 7.06 15.96
C GLU A 22 -11.48 6.62 14.49
N GLN A 23 -12.25 5.60 14.10
CA GLN A 23 -12.40 5.21 12.70
C GLN A 23 -12.94 6.36 11.85
N GLY A 24 -13.95 7.06 12.35
CA GLY A 24 -14.55 8.20 11.67
C GLY A 24 -13.57 9.36 11.47
N LYS A 25 -12.76 9.69 12.48
CA LYS A 25 -11.72 10.73 12.39
C LYS A 25 -10.69 10.43 11.30
N ILE A 26 -10.26 9.18 11.18
CA ILE A 26 -9.29 8.77 10.15
C ILE A 26 -9.94 8.71 8.77
N LEU A 27 -11.12 8.10 8.66
CA LEU A 27 -11.82 7.92 7.39
C LEU A 27 -12.19 9.26 6.75
N ASP A 28 -12.61 10.24 7.55
CA ASP A 28 -12.92 11.58 7.09
C ASP A 28 -11.73 12.57 7.20
N GLY A 29 -10.60 12.10 7.67
CA GLY A 29 -9.35 12.85 7.70
C GLY A 29 -8.79 13.13 6.30
N HIS A 30 -7.66 13.85 6.23
CA HIS A 30 -7.02 14.18 4.94
C HIS A 30 -6.44 12.95 4.21
N GLN A 31 -6.13 11.88 4.91
CA GLN A 31 -5.57 10.66 4.32
C GLN A 31 -6.62 9.84 3.55
N LYS A 32 -7.86 9.81 4.04
CA LYS A 32 -9.00 9.08 3.45
C LYS A 32 -8.63 7.69 2.94
N PRO A 33 -8.16 6.77 3.81
CA PRO A 33 -7.81 5.42 3.42
C PRO A 33 -9.06 4.59 3.09
N ILE A 34 -8.85 3.40 2.52
CA ILE A 34 -9.86 2.34 2.58
C ILE A 34 -9.86 1.79 4.01
N MET A 35 -10.97 1.96 4.72
CA MET A 35 -11.18 1.43 6.06
C MET A 35 -12.01 0.16 5.99
N LEU A 36 -11.54 -0.93 6.63
CA LEU A 36 -12.32 -2.15 6.78
C LEU A 36 -13.30 -1.98 7.94
N LEU A 37 -14.59 -1.84 7.62
CA LEU A 37 -15.67 -1.60 8.59
C LEU A 37 -16.59 -2.79 8.69
N ASP A 38 -17.06 -3.08 9.90
CA ASP A 38 -18.08 -4.10 10.14
C ASP A 38 -19.43 -3.65 9.56
N LYS A 39 -20.05 -4.52 8.74
CA LYS A 39 -21.37 -4.27 8.18
C LYS A 39 -22.45 -4.37 9.25
N LYS A 40 -23.39 -3.46 9.27
CA LYS A 40 -24.56 -3.57 10.14
C LYS A 40 -25.45 -4.74 9.72
N LYS A 41 -26.08 -5.38 10.69
CA LYS A 41 -27.01 -6.52 10.43
C LYS A 41 -28.22 -6.14 9.58
N ASN A 42 -28.62 -4.89 9.65
CA ASN A 42 -29.77 -4.32 8.91
C ASN A 42 -29.33 -3.42 7.75
N ALA A 43 -28.09 -3.55 7.28
CA ALA A 43 -27.60 -2.86 6.07
C ALA A 43 -28.47 -3.22 4.86
N GLN A 44 -28.87 -2.23 4.06
CA GLN A 44 -29.80 -2.42 2.94
C GLN A 44 -29.32 -1.82 1.61
N ILE A 45 -28.38 -0.89 1.66
CA ILE A 45 -27.90 -0.16 0.47
C ILE A 45 -26.77 -0.96 -0.21
N LEU A 46 -25.88 -1.55 0.59
CA LEU A 46 -24.75 -2.34 0.07
C LEU A 46 -25.22 -3.71 -0.43
N CYS A 47 -25.02 -3.94 -1.73
CA CYS A 47 -25.31 -5.24 -2.31
C CYS A 47 -24.46 -6.34 -1.67
N PRO A 48 -25.04 -7.49 -1.29
CA PRO A 48 -24.31 -8.61 -0.69
C PRO A 48 -23.13 -9.12 -1.54
N SER A 49 -23.18 -8.95 -2.85
CA SER A 49 -22.12 -9.36 -3.79
C SER A 49 -20.84 -8.50 -3.71
N VAL A 50 -20.87 -7.34 -3.06
CA VAL A 50 -19.69 -6.49 -2.86
C VAL A 50 -18.64 -7.20 -1.99
N ALA A 51 -19.09 -7.82 -0.89
CA ALA A 51 -18.23 -8.58 0.02
C ALA A 51 -18.97 -9.82 0.51
N PRO A 52 -19.12 -10.86 -0.34
CA PRO A 52 -19.90 -12.04 -0.02
C PRO A 52 -19.25 -12.84 1.10
N GLY A 53 -20.05 -13.20 2.12
CA GLY A 53 -19.59 -13.98 3.27
C GLY A 53 -18.57 -13.29 4.18
N ASN A 54 -18.20 -12.03 3.91
CA ASN A 54 -17.29 -11.26 4.74
C ASN A 54 -18.10 -10.33 5.68
N PRO A 55 -17.86 -10.34 6.99
CA PRO A 55 -18.51 -9.42 7.91
C PRO A 55 -18.10 -7.96 7.69
N LYS A 56 -16.90 -7.72 7.15
CA LYS A 56 -16.37 -6.39 6.85
C LYS A 56 -16.49 -6.04 5.37
N VAL A 57 -16.52 -4.74 5.11
CA VAL A 57 -16.40 -4.14 3.77
C VAL A 57 -15.37 -3.01 3.79
N GLY A 58 -14.57 -2.90 2.73
CA GLY A 58 -13.65 -1.78 2.56
C GLY A 58 -14.39 -0.53 2.09
N VAL A 59 -14.38 0.53 2.89
CA VAL A 59 -15.05 1.79 2.58
C VAL A 59 -14.04 2.92 2.51
N MET A 60 -14.17 3.78 1.50
CA MET A 60 -13.46 5.04 1.38
C MET A 60 -14.43 6.20 1.15
N LEU A 61 -13.96 7.42 1.39
CA LEU A 61 -14.65 8.66 1.03
C LEU A 61 -13.95 9.33 -0.16
N PRO A 62 -14.66 10.19 -0.92
CA PRO A 62 -14.04 10.98 -1.98
C PRO A 62 -12.86 11.82 -1.45
N TYR A 63 -11.73 11.72 -2.10
CA TYR A 63 -10.50 12.43 -1.74
C TYR A 63 -9.99 13.37 -2.85
N ALA A 64 -10.61 13.32 -4.03
CA ALA A 64 -10.26 14.18 -5.15
C ALA A 64 -11.50 14.95 -5.64
N PRO A 65 -11.33 16.19 -6.15
CA PRO A 65 -12.45 17.00 -6.63
C PRO A 65 -13.36 16.29 -7.63
N VAL A 66 -12.76 15.52 -8.57
CA VAL A 66 -13.55 14.76 -9.56
C VAL A 66 -14.46 13.71 -8.91
N GLN A 67 -14.00 13.06 -7.85
CA GLN A 67 -14.81 12.07 -7.12
C GLN A 67 -15.96 12.72 -6.35
N LEU A 68 -15.72 13.90 -5.77
CA LEU A 68 -16.80 14.71 -5.16
C LEU A 68 -17.85 15.12 -6.20
N LEU A 69 -17.41 15.57 -7.38
CA LEU A 69 -18.30 15.95 -8.46
C LEU A 69 -19.16 14.79 -8.96
N ILE A 70 -18.67 13.56 -8.98
CA ILE A 70 -19.47 12.38 -9.36
C ILE A 70 -20.74 12.29 -8.49
N PHE A 71 -20.65 12.61 -7.20
CA PHE A 71 -21.81 12.53 -6.27
C PHE A 71 -22.61 13.82 -6.16
N THR A 72 -22.05 14.97 -6.51
CA THR A 72 -22.63 16.28 -6.17
C THR A 72 -22.89 17.17 -7.39
N TYR A 73 -22.53 16.74 -8.59
CA TYR A 73 -22.77 17.53 -9.80
C TYR A 73 -24.27 17.60 -10.09
N ASP A 74 -24.76 18.84 -10.26
CA ASP A 74 -26.18 19.11 -10.44
C ASP A 74 -26.55 19.05 -11.94
N ASP A 75 -26.71 17.85 -12.45
CA ASP A 75 -27.15 17.56 -13.83
C ASP A 75 -28.50 16.84 -13.89
N GLY A 76 -29.15 16.67 -12.74
CA GLY A 76 -30.42 15.96 -12.61
C GLY A 76 -30.28 14.43 -12.62
N ILE A 77 -29.04 13.90 -12.60
CA ILE A 77 -28.77 12.46 -12.49
C ILE A 77 -28.66 12.08 -11.02
N GLU A 78 -29.52 11.18 -10.57
CA GLU A 78 -29.45 10.65 -9.21
C GLU A 78 -28.37 9.54 -9.13
N MET A 79 -27.27 9.82 -8.45
CA MET A 79 -26.16 8.87 -8.28
C MET A 79 -26.42 7.92 -7.12
N PRO A 80 -26.00 6.64 -7.24
CA PRO A 80 -25.99 5.71 -6.10
C PRO A 80 -25.17 6.25 -4.92
N GLU A 81 -25.61 5.93 -3.70
CA GLU A 81 -24.94 6.35 -2.47
C GLU A 81 -23.56 5.68 -2.28
N PHE A 82 -23.32 4.53 -2.95
CA PHE A 82 -22.04 3.83 -3.01
C PHE A 82 -21.65 3.50 -4.44
N LEU A 83 -20.37 3.63 -4.74
CA LEU A 83 -19.76 3.18 -5.99
C LEU A 83 -18.68 2.13 -5.70
N VAL A 84 -18.66 1.07 -6.47
CA VAL A 84 -17.54 0.11 -6.41
C VAL A 84 -16.30 0.80 -6.99
N MET A 85 -15.21 0.79 -6.20
CA MET A 85 -13.94 1.40 -6.60
C MET A 85 -12.84 0.37 -6.62
N THR A 86 -12.02 0.41 -7.68
CA THR A 86 -10.85 -0.45 -7.82
C THR A 86 -9.74 0.31 -8.54
N SER A 87 -8.50 -0.14 -8.39
CA SER A 87 -7.36 0.42 -9.13
C SER A 87 -7.52 0.17 -10.64
N GLY A 88 -7.09 1.13 -11.45
CA GLY A 88 -7.11 1.04 -12.92
C GLY A 88 -5.92 0.24 -13.45
N ASN A 89 -5.99 -1.09 -13.34
CA ASN A 89 -4.96 -2.00 -13.84
C ASN A 89 -5.54 -3.40 -14.14
N THR A 90 -4.90 -4.14 -15.02
CA THR A 90 -5.12 -5.59 -15.14
C THR A 90 -4.54 -6.31 -13.92
N SER A 91 -5.05 -7.52 -13.61
CA SER A 91 -4.62 -8.27 -12.42
C SER A 91 -3.11 -8.52 -12.42
N GLY A 92 -2.44 -8.14 -11.33
CA GLY A 92 -0.99 -8.30 -11.16
C GLY A 92 -0.14 -7.20 -11.79
N ALA A 93 -0.69 -6.39 -12.70
CA ALA A 93 0.02 -5.27 -13.31
C ALA A 93 0.02 -4.01 -12.41
N PRO A 94 0.97 -3.09 -12.59
CA PRO A 94 0.92 -1.79 -11.94
C PRO A 94 -0.27 -0.95 -12.44
N ILE A 95 -0.73 0.01 -11.62
CA ILE A 95 -1.80 0.94 -12.01
C ILE A 95 -1.39 1.71 -13.26
N CYS A 96 -2.31 1.85 -14.24
CA CYS A 96 -2.08 2.67 -15.42
C CYS A 96 -1.78 4.12 -15.02
N ARG A 97 -0.79 4.71 -15.68
CA ARG A 97 -0.27 6.05 -15.34
C ARG A 97 -0.55 7.11 -16.38
N ASP A 98 -0.80 6.70 -17.60
CA ASP A 98 -1.10 7.60 -18.71
C ASP A 98 -2.21 7.03 -19.59
N ASP A 99 -2.71 7.87 -20.50
CA ASP A 99 -3.84 7.54 -21.37
C ASP A 99 -3.53 6.36 -22.28
N HIS A 100 -2.31 6.24 -22.77
CA HIS A 100 -1.92 5.15 -23.66
C HIS A 100 -1.89 3.80 -22.93
N GLU A 101 -1.34 3.76 -21.70
CA GLU A 101 -1.42 2.57 -20.84
C GLU A 101 -2.89 2.21 -20.58
N ALA A 102 -3.72 3.20 -20.23
CA ALA A 102 -5.13 2.98 -19.91
C ALA A 102 -5.94 2.48 -21.14
N GLU A 103 -5.76 3.08 -22.28
CA GLU A 103 -6.40 2.65 -23.54
C GLU A 103 -6.00 1.23 -23.92
N THR A 104 -4.73 0.89 -23.77
CA THR A 104 -4.22 -0.44 -24.11
C THR A 104 -4.70 -1.53 -23.14
N GLU A 105 -4.66 -1.23 -21.85
CA GLU A 105 -4.89 -2.23 -20.77
C GLU A 105 -6.37 -2.35 -20.37
N LEU A 106 -7.13 -1.25 -20.42
CA LEU A 106 -8.46 -1.16 -19.82
C LEU A 106 -9.61 -1.02 -20.80
N SER A 107 -9.39 -0.75 -22.09
CA SER A 107 -10.46 -0.56 -23.07
C SER A 107 -11.44 -1.74 -23.17
N GLY A 108 -11.00 -2.95 -22.86
CA GLY A 108 -11.86 -4.14 -22.79
C GLY A 108 -12.73 -4.24 -21.53
N PHE A 109 -12.54 -3.36 -20.55
CA PHE A 109 -13.19 -3.42 -19.23
C PHE A 109 -14.03 -2.19 -18.89
N CYS A 110 -13.98 -1.12 -19.69
CA CYS A 110 -14.70 0.13 -19.42
C CYS A 110 -15.42 0.63 -20.67
N ASP A 111 -16.55 1.29 -20.46
CA ASP A 111 -17.36 1.92 -21.51
C ASP A 111 -16.89 3.34 -21.82
N CYS A 112 -16.23 4.00 -20.84
CA CYS A 112 -15.66 5.33 -21.01
C CYS A 112 -14.47 5.57 -20.10
N MET A 113 -13.60 6.51 -20.48
CA MET A 113 -12.45 6.96 -19.71
C MET A 113 -12.53 8.46 -19.51
N LEU A 114 -12.35 8.92 -18.27
CA LEU A 114 -12.16 10.32 -17.96
C LEU A 114 -10.67 10.58 -17.77
N SER A 115 -10.10 11.35 -18.68
CA SER A 115 -8.68 11.68 -18.70
C SER A 115 -8.41 13.13 -18.28
N HIS A 116 -7.13 13.42 -18.02
CA HIS A 116 -6.64 14.76 -17.73
C HIS A 116 -5.19 14.94 -18.23
N TYR A 117 -4.78 16.17 -18.50
CA TYR A 117 -3.45 16.50 -19.02
C TYR A 117 -2.32 16.53 -17.97
N ARG A 118 -2.62 16.33 -16.67
CA ARG A 118 -1.60 16.32 -15.60
C ARG A 118 -0.84 15.00 -15.65
N LYS A 119 0.47 15.08 -15.69
CA LYS A 119 1.34 13.91 -15.71
C LYS A 119 1.41 13.25 -14.33
N ILE A 120 1.01 11.99 -14.25
CA ILE A 120 1.19 11.17 -13.04
C ILE A 120 2.66 10.78 -12.93
N ARG A 121 3.30 11.17 -11.86
CA ARG A 121 4.75 10.95 -11.62
C ARG A 121 5.03 9.66 -10.87
N ILE A 122 4.25 9.37 -9.85
CA ILE A 122 4.37 8.19 -9.00
C ILE A 122 2.99 7.55 -8.93
N ARG A 123 2.92 6.24 -9.13
CA ARG A 123 1.70 5.46 -8.87
C ARG A 123 1.49 5.38 -7.36
N ALA A 124 0.27 5.53 -6.91
CA ALA A 124 -0.09 5.44 -5.51
C ALA A 124 -1.41 4.70 -5.35
N ASP A 125 -1.33 3.47 -4.89
CA ASP A 125 -2.49 2.70 -4.45
C ASP A 125 -3.17 3.36 -3.25
N ASP A 126 -4.41 2.99 -2.97
CA ASP A 126 -5.07 3.41 -1.74
C ASP A 126 -4.48 2.68 -0.53
N SER A 127 -4.26 3.41 0.55
CA SER A 127 -3.95 2.80 1.85
C SER A 127 -5.14 2.00 2.35
N VAL A 128 -4.88 0.88 3.02
CA VAL A 128 -5.91 0.01 3.59
C VAL A 128 -5.64 -0.13 5.07
N MET A 129 -6.65 0.11 5.88
CA MET A 129 -6.58 0.05 7.34
C MET A 129 -7.71 -0.79 7.93
N ASP A 130 -7.41 -1.37 9.08
CA ASP A 130 -8.37 -1.96 10.00
C ASP A 130 -8.08 -1.45 11.42
N PHE A 131 -8.85 -1.87 12.39
CA PHE A 131 -8.65 -1.62 13.81
C PHE A 131 -8.54 -2.93 14.58
N TYR A 132 -7.60 -2.98 15.49
CA TYR A 132 -7.45 -4.05 16.46
C TYR A 132 -7.40 -3.45 17.86
N GLU A 133 -8.28 -3.87 18.76
CA GLU A 133 -8.40 -3.32 20.13
C GLU A 133 -8.40 -1.78 20.15
N ASP A 134 -9.26 -1.18 19.32
CA ASP A 134 -9.42 0.27 19.14
C ASP A 134 -8.16 1.03 18.66
N LYS A 135 -7.13 0.31 18.21
CA LYS A 135 -5.93 0.90 17.62
C LYS A 135 -5.93 0.72 16.11
N PRO A 136 -5.51 1.75 15.34
CA PRO A 136 -5.40 1.64 13.89
C PRO A 136 -4.31 0.62 13.52
N TYR A 137 -4.65 -0.24 12.57
CA TYR A 137 -3.77 -1.27 12.04
C TYR A 137 -3.63 -1.09 10.52
N MET A 138 -2.40 -0.83 10.07
CA MET A 138 -2.12 -0.58 8.65
C MET A 138 -1.89 -1.90 7.91
N ILE A 139 -2.78 -2.23 6.94
CA ILE A 139 -2.66 -3.42 6.09
C ILE A 139 -1.84 -3.11 4.83
N ARG A 140 -2.08 -1.93 4.24
CA ARG A 140 -1.32 -1.39 3.10
C ARG A 140 -1.03 0.06 3.35
N ARG A 141 0.25 0.45 3.28
CA ARG A 141 0.69 1.83 3.40
C ARG A 141 0.97 2.40 2.02
N SER A 142 0.20 3.39 1.60
CA SER A 142 0.35 4.03 0.29
C SER A 142 -0.19 5.46 0.33
N ARG A 143 -1.12 5.84 -0.53
CA ARG A 143 -1.67 7.19 -0.65
C ARG A 143 -2.13 7.73 0.72
N GLY A 144 -1.72 8.96 1.02
CA GLY A 144 -2.04 9.67 2.27
C GLY A 144 -1.07 9.37 3.42
N TYR A 145 -0.26 8.31 3.34
CA TYR A 145 0.71 7.90 4.36
C TYR A 145 2.14 7.79 3.83
N ALA A 146 2.34 7.34 2.61
CA ALA A 146 3.65 7.32 1.98
C ALA A 146 3.87 8.61 1.16
N PRO A 147 5.10 9.15 1.11
CA PRO A 147 6.33 8.71 1.75
C PRO A 147 6.63 9.41 3.10
N LEU A 148 5.62 9.63 3.95
CA LEU A 148 5.88 10.21 5.28
C LEU A 148 6.82 9.29 6.07
N PRO A 149 7.84 9.83 6.78
CA PRO A 149 8.81 9.01 7.48
C PRO A 149 8.27 8.42 8.78
N PHE A 150 8.84 7.27 9.16
CA PHE A 150 8.96 6.86 10.55
C PHE A 150 10.24 7.42 11.13
N MET A 151 10.21 7.76 12.40
CA MET A 151 11.39 8.18 13.15
C MET A 151 11.66 7.15 14.25
N VAL A 152 12.92 6.73 14.38
CA VAL A 152 13.35 5.86 15.48
C VAL A 152 14.28 6.64 16.40
N SER A 153 14.24 6.35 17.70
CA SER A 153 15.07 7.02 18.70
C SER A 153 16.53 6.57 18.62
N THR A 154 16.79 5.37 18.05
CA THR A 154 18.15 4.87 17.87
C THR A 154 18.91 5.74 16.85
N PRO A 155 20.12 6.22 17.18
CA PRO A 155 20.88 7.08 16.30
C PRO A 155 21.56 6.25 15.20
N TYR A 156 20.93 6.10 14.06
CA TYR A 156 21.55 5.59 12.85
C TYR A 156 22.24 6.73 12.08
N ARG A 157 23.17 6.39 11.19
CA ARG A 157 23.86 7.33 10.31
C ARG A 157 23.96 6.76 8.93
N GLY A 158 23.92 7.64 7.92
CA GLY A 158 24.08 7.29 6.51
C GLY A 158 22.75 7.15 5.75
N GLN A 159 22.88 6.79 4.51
CA GLN A 159 21.75 6.71 3.56
C GLN A 159 21.68 5.28 3.01
N VAL A 160 20.54 4.65 3.20
CA VAL A 160 20.32 3.23 2.86
C VAL A 160 19.06 3.09 2.03
N LEU A 161 19.12 2.29 0.97
CA LEU A 161 17.96 1.83 0.21
C LEU A 161 17.68 0.37 0.55
N ALA A 162 16.47 0.05 1.01
CA ALA A 162 15.99 -1.31 1.21
C ALA A 162 14.92 -1.63 0.16
N ILE A 163 15.22 -2.57 -0.75
CA ILE A 163 14.35 -2.85 -1.93
C ILE A 163 13.07 -3.60 -1.55
N GLY A 164 13.03 -4.28 -0.41
CA GLY A 164 11.87 -5.07 0.01
C GLY A 164 11.84 -6.47 -0.59
N GLY A 165 10.71 -7.17 -0.39
CA GLY A 165 10.49 -8.53 -0.87
C GLY A 165 9.95 -8.59 -2.30
N GLU A 166 9.57 -9.80 -2.75
CA GLU A 166 9.08 -10.07 -4.10
C GLU A 166 7.60 -9.75 -4.27
N LEU A 167 6.77 -10.18 -3.31
CA LEU A 167 5.32 -10.00 -3.35
C LEU A 167 4.89 -8.82 -2.50
N LYS A 168 3.87 -8.11 -2.97
CA LYS A 168 3.33 -6.90 -2.30
C LYS A 168 4.43 -5.90 -1.96
N ASN A 169 5.36 -5.74 -2.89
CA ASN A 169 6.56 -4.97 -2.68
C ASN A 169 6.26 -3.54 -2.24
N SER A 170 7.07 -3.09 -1.30
CA SER A 170 7.33 -1.71 -0.93
C SER A 170 8.80 -1.61 -0.58
N PHE A 171 9.48 -0.57 -1.03
CA PHE A 171 10.85 -0.29 -0.64
C PHE A 171 10.90 0.80 0.42
N CYS A 172 12.05 1.01 1.02
CA CYS A 172 12.25 2.05 2.02
C CYS A 172 13.59 2.75 1.82
N ILE A 173 13.59 4.08 1.96
CA ILE A 173 14.81 4.88 2.01
C ILE A 173 15.04 5.30 3.46
N GLY A 174 16.18 4.92 4.02
CA GLY A 174 16.64 5.35 5.35
C GLY A 174 17.64 6.49 5.23
N VAL A 175 17.41 7.57 5.97
CA VAL A 175 18.33 8.70 6.09
C VAL A 175 18.50 9.02 7.56
N ASP A 176 19.66 8.69 8.10
CA ASP A 176 19.92 8.74 9.53
C ASP A 176 18.81 7.97 10.30
N ASN A 177 18.14 8.59 11.24
CA ASN A 177 17.06 7.97 12.03
C ASN A 177 15.66 8.09 11.42
N ARG A 178 15.56 8.50 10.15
CA ARG A 178 14.29 8.63 9.42
C ARG A 178 14.17 7.57 8.34
N PHE A 179 13.07 6.84 8.34
CA PHE A 179 12.77 5.81 7.36
C PHE A 179 11.55 6.21 6.55
N TYR A 180 11.71 6.29 5.23
CA TYR A 180 10.70 6.71 4.26
C TYR A 180 10.20 5.51 3.47
N PRO A 181 9.15 4.79 3.92
CA PRO A 181 8.56 3.72 3.13
C PRO A 181 7.94 4.28 1.86
N SER A 182 8.13 3.58 0.76
CA SER A 182 7.52 3.93 -0.52
C SER A 182 6.00 3.72 -0.49
N PRO A 183 5.26 4.29 -1.44
CA PRO A 183 3.96 3.75 -1.80
C PRO A 183 4.07 2.27 -2.16
N TYR A 184 2.96 1.55 -2.02
CA TYR A 184 2.86 0.17 -2.47
C TYR A 184 3.22 0.06 -3.96
N VAL A 185 4.11 -0.86 -4.31
CA VAL A 185 4.58 -1.09 -5.68
C VAL A 185 3.83 -2.26 -6.32
N GLY A 186 3.76 -3.40 -5.64
CA GLY A 186 3.05 -4.58 -6.13
C GLY A 186 3.92 -5.83 -6.24
N ASP A 187 3.45 -6.82 -6.97
CA ASP A 187 4.14 -8.09 -7.13
C ASP A 187 5.18 -8.00 -8.27
N LEU A 188 6.43 -8.27 -7.95
CA LEU A 188 7.57 -8.12 -8.88
C LEU A 188 7.70 -9.28 -9.89
N GLU A 189 6.80 -10.27 -9.87
CA GLU A 189 6.71 -11.31 -10.89
C GLU A 189 6.37 -10.70 -12.28
N ASP A 190 5.71 -9.56 -12.32
CA ASP A 190 5.45 -8.80 -13.54
C ASP A 190 6.59 -7.79 -13.81
N LEU A 191 7.25 -7.90 -14.97
CA LEU A 191 8.35 -7.02 -15.35
C LEU A 191 7.94 -5.53 -15.42
N ARG A 192 6.65 -5.23 -15.65
CA ARG A 192 6.14 -3.86 -15.60
C ARG A 192 6.19 -3.32 -14.17
N THR A 193 5.96 -4.17 -13.17
CA THR A 193 6.08 -3.82 -11.75
C THR A 193 7.55 -3.63 -11.35
N VAL A 194 8.46 -4.45 -11.87
CA VAL A 194 9.91 -4.25 -11.69
C VAL A 194 10.34 -2.89 -12.22
N LYS A 195 9.91 -2.54 -13.43
CA LYS A 195 10.17 -1.21 -14.00
C LYS A 195 9.56 -0.09 -13.17
N ALA A 196 8.33 -0.28 -12.67
CA ALA A 196 7.68 0.69 -11.79
C ALA A 196 8.44 0.87 -10.46
N LEU A 197 9.02 -0.21 -9.90
CA LEU A 197 9.91 -0.15 -8.74
C LEU A 197 11.12 0.73 -9.03
N GLN A 198 11.89 0.43 -10.08
CA GLN A 198 13.10 1.18 -10.48
C GLN A 198 12.80 2.67 -10.70
N GLU A 199 11.72 2.97 -11.43
CA GLU A 199 11.28 4.36 -11.66
C GLU A 199 10.91 5.07 -10.35
N THR A 200 10.23 4.37 -9.43
CA THR A 200 9.77 4.98 -8.17
C THR A 200 10.92 5.20 -7.21
N VAL A 201 11.91 4.29 -7.16
CA VAL A 201 13.16 4.47 -6.41
C VAL A 201 13.85 5.76 -6.84
N GLY A 202 14.20 5.91 -8.11
CA GLY A 202 14.89 7.11 -8.59
C GLY A 202 14.10 8.42 -8.40
N ARG A 203 12.75 8.35 -8.40
CA ARG A 203 11.91 9.51 -8.11
C ARG A 203 11.92 9.88 -6.63
N LEU A 204 11.88 8.90 -5.72
CA LEU A 204 11.94 9.17 -4.29
C LEU A 204 13.35 9.62 -3.87
N GLU A 205 14.41 9.09 -4.46
CA GLU A 205 15.77 9.61 -4.28
C GLU A 205 15.86 11.09 -4.65
N THR A 206 15.32 11.46 -5.82
CA THR A 206 15.27 12.86 -6.26
C THR A 206 14.39 13.72 -5.34
N LEU A 207 13.23 13.22 -4.92
CA LEU A 207 12.30 13.97 -4.05
C LEU A 207 12.87 14.23 -2.66
N LEU A 208 13.58 13.26 -2.11
CA LEU A 208 14.16 13.31 -0.77
C LEU A 208 15.57 13.88 -0.76
N GLU A 209 16.14 14.14 -1.95
CA GLU A 209 17.52 14.63 -2.13
C GLU A 209 18.53 13.67 -1.46
N VAL A 210 18.42 12.37 -1.73
CA VAL A 210 19.22 11.31 -1.13
C VAL A 210 20.01 10.53 -2.19
N GLU A 211 21.19 10.09 -1.81
CA GLU A 211 22.07 9.20 -2.60
C GLU A 211 22.45 8.01 -1.72
N PRO A 212 21.73 6.88 -1.80
CA PRO A 212 22.00 5.72 -0.97
C PRO A 212 23.44 5.21 -1.14
N GLU A 213 24.10 4.89 -0.03
CA GLU A 213 25.45 4.36 0.00
C GLU A 213 25.47 2.82 0.03
N ILE A 214 24.36 2.21 0.44
CA ILE A 214 24.18 0.77 0.61
C ILE A 214 22.77 0.41 0.15
N VAL A 215 22.64 -0.78 -0.46
CA VAL A 215 21.33 -1.36 -0.74
C VAL A 215 21.12 -2.64 0.05
N CYS A 216 19.96 -2.76 0.71
CA CYS A 216 19.52 -3.96 1.41
C CYS A 216 18.49 -4.71 0.58
N CYS A 217 18.56 -6.04 0.52
CA CYS A 217 17.59 -6.88 -0.17
C CYS A 217 17.38 -8.20 0.56
N ASP A 218 16.38 -8.98 0.12
CA ASP A 218 16.16 -10.34 0.60
C ASP A 218 17.35 -11.26 0.28
N MET A 219 17.44 -12.38 0.96
CA MET A 219 18.45 -13.41 0.69
C MET A 219 18.06 -14.34 -0.47
N HIS A 220 16.82 -14.34 -0.91
CA HIS A 220 16.31 -15.29 -1.90
C HIS A 220 16.95 -15.06 -3.28
N PRO A 221 17.72 -16.04 -3.83
CA PRO A 221 18.58 -15.80 -4.99
C PRO A 221 17.86 -15.60 -6.33
N LYS A 222 16.52 -15.84 -6.37
CA LYS A 222 15.71 -15.76 -7.59
C LYS A 222 14.67 -14.64 -7.56
N TYR A 223 14.69 -13.80 -6.53
CA TYR A 223 13.77 -12.66 -6.48
C TYR A 223 14.21 -11.54 -7.42
N ASN A 224 13.25 -10.97 -8.15
CA ASN A 224 13.50 -9.81 -8.99
C ASN A 224 13.91 -8.58 -8.15
N SER A 225 13.46 -8.50 -6.91
CA SER A 225 13.92 -7.46 -5.96
C SER A 225 15.42 -7.54 -5.71
N VAL A 226 15.98 -8.77 -5.63
CA VAL A 226 17.42 -8.97 -5.45
C VAL A 226 18.20 -8.59 -6.72
N MET A 227 17.67 -8.95 -7.89
CA MET A 227 18.25 -8.54 -9.19
C MET A 227 18.31 -7.00 -9.29
N VAL A 228 17.22 -6.31 -8.96
CA VAL A 228 17.20 -4.83 -8.95
C VAL A 228 18.25 -4.27 -8.01
N ALA A 229 18.40 -4.83 -6.79
CA ALA A 229 19.41 -4.39 -5.84
C ALA A 229 20.85 -4.56 -6.39
N GLU A 230 21.13 -5.69 -7.03
CA GLU A 230 22.47 -6.00 -7.59
C GLU A 230 22.78 -5.10 -8.81
N GLU A 231 21.78 -4.72 -9.60
CA GLU A 231 21.93 -3.81 -10.76
C GLU A 231 22.28 -2.36 -10.38
N LEU A 232 22.01 -1.93 -9.14
CA LEU A 232 22.30 -0.56 -8.69
C LEU A 232 23.79 -0.28 -8.55
N GLY A 233 24.64 -1.29 -8.49
CA GLY A 233 26.10 -1.13 -8.38
C GLY A 233 26.56 -0.62 -7.00
N LEU A 234 25.69 -0.62 -6.00
CA LEU A 234 26.00 -0.29 -4.62
C LEU A 234 26.45 -1.54 -3.83
N PRO A 235 27.15 -1.38 -2.70
CA PRO A 235 27.35 -2.47 -1.75
C PRO A 235 26.02 -3.09 -1.33
N VAL A 236 25.85 -4.41 -1.52
CA VAL A 236 24.63 -5.14 -1.25
C VAL A 236 24.69 -5.84 0.11
N VAL A 237 23.70 -5.60 0.96
CA VAL A 237 23.50 -6.30 2.23
C VAL A 237 22.26 -7.20 2.11
N LYS A 238 22.47 -8.51 2.18
CA LYS A 238 21.37 -9.49 2.16
C LYS A 238 20.85 -9.72 3.57
N VAL A 239 19.53 -9.56 3.75
CA VAL A 239 18.85 -9.67 5.04
C VAL A 239 17.89 -10.86 5.00
N GLN A 240 17.94 -11.72 6.03
CA GLN A 240 17.04 -12.85 6.16
C GLN A 240 15.61 -12.37 6.35
N HIS A 241 14.66 -13.00 5.65
CA HIS A 241 13.28 -12.56 5.51
C HIS A 241 12.54 -12.37 6.86
N HIS A 242 12.54 -13.40 7.70
CA HIS A 242 11.87 -13.35 9.01
C HIS A 242 12.54 -12.34 9.95
N TYR A 243 13.85 -12.21 9.88
CA TYR A 243 14.58 -11.21 10.63
C TYR A 243 14.21 -9.79 10.22
N ALA A 244 13.99 -9.56 8.92
CA ALA A 244 13.50 -8.27 8.42
C ALA A 244 12.10 -7.94 8.94
N HIS A 245 11.19 -8.92 9.05
CA HIS A 245 9.88 -8.72 9.66
C HIS A 245 9.98 -8.28 11.13
N ILE A 246 10.85 -8.94 11.92
CA ILE A 246 11.04 -8.57 13.33
C ILE A 246 11.61 -7.15 13.45
N LEU A 247 12.64 -6.82 12.69
CA LEU A 247 13.23 -5.48 12.70
C LEU A 247 12.24 -4.40 12.26
N SER A 248 11.39 -4.70 11.29
CA SER A 248 10.33 -3.78 10.85
C SER A 248 9.32 -3.49 11.97
N CYS A 249 8.91 -4.53 12.71
CA CYS A 249 8.03 -4.39 13.86
C CYS A 249 8.70 -3.60 15.00
N MET A 250 9.97 -3.85 15.28
CA MET A 250 10.74 -3.10 16.28
C MET A 250 10.85 -1.62 15.91
N ALA A 251 11.14 -1.33 14.63
CA ALA A 251 11.25 0.05 14.14
C ALA A 251 9.91 0.81 14.23
N GLU A 252 8.80 0.17 13.85
CA GLU A 252 7.46 0.75 13.94
C GLU A 252 7.06 1.11 15.38
N ASN A 253 7.54 0.33 16.36
CA ASN A 253 7.26 0.53 17.79
C ASN A 253 8.40 1.25 18.54
N ASP A 254 9.40 1.76 17.83
CA ASP A 254 10.60 2.41 18.40
C ASP A 254 11.26 1.57 19.51
N CYS A 255 11.33 0.26 19.32
CA CYS A 255 11.91 -0.70 20.24
C CYS A 255 13.36 -1.02 19.85
N ALA A 256 14.32 -0.58 20.67
CA ALA A 256 15.75 -0.86 20.47
C ALA A 256 16.28 -1.93 21.42
N GLU A 257 15.45 -2.51 22.27
CA GLU A 257 15.81 -3.52 23.24
C GLU A 257 15.92 -4.90 22.60
N GLN A 258 16.57 -5.85 23.29
CA GLN A 258 16.53 -7.25 22.90
C GLN A 258 15.09 -7.79 23.02
N VAL A 259 14.64 -8.45 21.97
CA VAL A 259 13.31 -9.05 21.89
C VAL A 259 13.42 -10.53 21.52
N ILE A 260 12.38 -11.29 21.84
CA ILE A 260 12.12 -12.59 21.23
C ILE A 260 11.20 -12.32 20.04
N GLY A 261 11.74 -12.44 18.84
CA GLY A 261 10.98 -12.26 17.60
C GLY A 261 10.28 -13.54 17.22
N VAL A 262 8.94 -13.48 16.99
CA VAL A 262 8.16 -14.60 16.49
C VAL A 262 7.59 -14.20 15.15
N SER A 263 8.05 -14.86 14.08
CA SER A 263 7.61 -14.60 12.71
C SER A 263 6.90 -15.84 12.15
N PHE A 264 5.60 -15.74 11.88
CA PHE A 264 4.81 -16.78 11.26
C PHE A 264 4.56 -16.47 9.79
N ASP A 265 5.64 -16.46 9.01
CA ASP A 265 5.57 -16.38 7.56
C ASP A 265 5.61 -17.79 6.95
N GLY A 266 4.92 -17.97 5.83
CA GLY A 266 4.88 -19.27 5.15
C GLY A 266 6.15 -19.60 4.40
N THR A 267 6.93 -18.59 3.98
CA THR A 267 8.11 -18.77 3.13
C THR A 267 9.13 -17.65 3.33
N GLY A 268 10.25 -17.96 3.97
CA GLY A 268 11.42 -17.09 4.04
C GLY A 268 12.68 -17.87 3.67
N TYR A 269 13.56 -17.32 2.83
CA TYR A 269 14.79 -18.00 2.45
C TYR A 269 15.77 -17.99 3.62
N GLY A 270 16.16 -19.20 4.06
CA GLY A 270 17.05 -19.39 5.19
C GLY A 270 18.53 -19.26 4.86
N THR A 271 19.34 -19.06 5.88
CA THR A 271 20.80 -18.98 5.76
C THR A 271 21.45 -20.31 5.36
N ASP A 272 20.73 -21.40 5.51
CA ASP A 272 21.11 -22.76 5.08
C ASP A 272 20.71 -23.10 3.63
N GLY A 273 20.10 -22.13 2.92
CA GLY A 273 19.66 -22.30 1.54
C GLY A 273 18.33 -23.05 1.38
N THR A 274 17.60 -23.26 2.48
CA THR A 274 16.25 -23.87 2.46
C THR A 274 15.16 -22.82 2.67
N ILE A 275 13.92 -23.18 2.42
CA ILE A 275 12.75 -22.34 2.72
C ILE A 275 12.35 -22.61 4.17
N TRP A 276 12.36 -21.56 4.97
CA TRP A 276 11.89 -21.58 6.34
C TRP A 276 10.41 -21.20 6.42
N GLY A 277 9.73 -21.72 7.44
CA GLY A 277 8.34 -21.40 7.78
C GLY A 277 8.27 -20.42 8.96
N GLY A 278 7.52 -20.78 10.02
CA GLY A 278 7.47 -19.96 11.24
C GLY A 278 8.75 -20.07 12.06
N GLU A 279 9.34 -18.94 12.43
CA GLU A 279 10.62 -18.86 13.11
C GLU A 279 10.52 -18.09 14.46
N ILE A 280 11.39 -18.49 15.38
CA ILE A 280 11.65 -17.77 16.64
C ILE A 280 13.10 -17.29 16.60
N LEU A 281 13.29 -15.99 16.68
CA LEU A 281 14.55 -15.29 16.53
C LEU A 281 14.93 -14.53 17.79
#